data_ace0a217d2a676486d0dd28fcf72b175
#
_entry.id   ace0a217d2a676486d0dd28fcf72b175
#
_cell.length_a   1.000
_cell.length_b   1.000
_cell.length_c   1.000
_cell.angle_alpha   90.00
_cell.angle_beta   90.00
_cell.angle_gamma   90.00
#
_symmetry.space_group_name_H-M   'P 1'
#
loop_
_entity.id
_entity.type
_entity.pdbx_description
1 polymer ?
#
loop_
_entity_poly.entity_id
_entity_poly.type
_entity_poly.pdbx_seq_one_letter_code
_entity_poly.pdbx_strand_id
1 'polypeptide(L)'
;MPNRYVFSQEEFDSWPEGYRRCTSCKELKSLDDFHKRRGGAFGRVTKCKDCARPEAVKRYREMSSELRLYKAAKQRAAREGTLFSITVEDLVVPEFCPILGIKLQHNEGKQGDDSPSLDKVIPELGYVPGNIAVISLKANIIKDKYSYSELSAVVNWLKDFLEKSEI
;
A
#
# COMPACT_ATOMS: atom_id res chain seq x y z
N MET A 1 -15.99 -21.07 27.01
CA MET A 1 -15.10 -20.69 25.91
C MET A 1 -13.72 -21.16 26.30
N PRO A 2 -12.95 -21.83 25.41
CA PRO A 2 -11.60 -22.26 25.78
C PRO A 2 -10.74 -21.03 26.03
N ASN A 3 -9.98 -21.12 27.15
CA ASN A 3 -9.08 -20.08 27.59
C ASN A 3 -8.07 -19.75 26.46
N ARG A 4 -8.13 -18.55 25.89
CA ARG A 4 -7.27 -18.09 24.78
C ARG A 4 -5.85 -17.72 25.20
N TYR A 5 -5.53 -17.88 26.48
CA TYR A 5 -4.21 -17.53 26.97
C TYR A 5 -3.28 -18.73 26.88
N VAL A 6 -2.22 -18.58 26.10
CA VAL A 6 -1.14 -19.57 25.92
C VAL A 6 -0.26 -19.66 27.18
N PHE A 7 -0.39 -18.71 28.12
CA PHE A 7 0.38 -18.57 29.33
C PHE A 7 -0.55 -18.51 30.55
N SER A 8 -0.13 -19.05 31.69
CA SER A 8 -0.86 -18.97 32.95
C SER A 8 -0.81 -17.57 33.57
N GLN A 9 -1.67 -17.27 34.55
CA GLN A 9 -1.63 -16.00 35.27
C GLN A 9 -0.30 -15.82 36.00
N GLU A 10 0.22 -16.88 36.61
CA GLU A 10 1.51 -16.90 37.33
C GLU A 10 2.68 -16.55 36.37
N GLU A 11 2.64 -17.06 35.14
CA GLU A 11 3.61 -16.70 34.13
C GLU A 11 3.52 -15.21 33.75
N PHE A 12 2.31 -14.65 33.60
CA PHE A 12 2.11 -13.23 33.34
C PHE A 12 2.67 -12.36 34.45
N ASP A 13 2.44 -12.75 35.72
CA ASP A 13 2.87 -11.98 36.88
C ASP A 13 4.40 -12.05 37.08
N SER A 14 5.05 -13.06 36.49
CA SER A 14 6.51 -13.23 36.55
C SER A 14 7.29 -12.35 35.54
N TRP A 15 6.63 -11.71 34.59
CA TRP A 15 7.32 -10.93 33.57
C TRP A 15 7.71 -9.55 34.09
N PRO A 16 8.93 -9.09 33.78
CA PRO A 16 9.34 -7.73 34.11
C PRO A 16 8.41 -6.68 33.48
N GLU A 17 8.28 -5.55 34.14
CA GLU A 17 7.52 -4.42 33.61
C GLU A 17 8.06 -4.01 32.22
N GLY A 18 7.16 -3.75 31.27
CA GLY A 18 7.53 -3.43 29.89
C GLY A 18 7.89 -4.62 29.01
N TYR A 19 7.78 -5.86 29.50
CA TYR A 19 8.09 -7.08 28.77
C TYR A 19 6.88 -8.02 28.66
N ARG A 20 6.92 -8.90 27.66
CA ARG A 20 5.99 -10.02 27.52
C ARG A 20 6.59 -11.17 26.72
N ARG A 21 6.08 -12.40 26.91
CA ARG A 21 6.44 -13.53 26.05
C ARG A 21 5.64 -13.53 24.74
N CYS A 22 6.32 -13.82 23.65
CA CYS A 22 5.70 -14.05 22.35
C CYS A 22 4.97 -15.41 22.37
N THR A 23 3.71 -15.46 21.90
CA THR A 23 2.96 -16.72 21.83
C THR A 23 3.49 -17.70 20.78
N SER A 24 4.33 -17.25 19.84
CA SER A 24 4.92 -18.06 18.77
C SER A 24 6.32 -18.58 19.15
N CYS A 25 7.32 -17.69 19.33
CA CYS A 25 8.68 -18.11 19.68
C CYS A 25 8.90 -18.35 21.18
N LYS A 26 7.94 -18.01 22.04
CA LYS A 26 8.01 -18.14 23.51
C LYS A 26 9.08 -17.28 24.19
N GLU A 27 9.82 -16.48 23.44
CA GLU A 27 10.83 -15.58 23.98
C GLU A 27 10.21 -14.41 24.73
N LEU A 28 10.85 -14.01 25.84
CA LEU A 28 10.53 -12.78 26.55
C LEU A 28 11.14 -11.60 25.79
N LYS A 29 10.31 -10.64 25.38
CA LYS A 29 10.68 -9.48 24.55
C LYS A 29 10.08 -8.21 25.09
N SER A 30 10.68 -7.07 24.80
CA SER A 30 10.11 -5.76 25.10
C SER A 30 8.74 -5.57 24.45
N LEU A 31 7.83 -4.84 25.08
CA LEU A 31 6.54 -4.48 24.50
C LEU A 31 6.69 -3.72 23.16
N ASP A 32 7.82 -3.07 22.92
CA ASP A 32 8.10 -2.39 21.65
C ASP A 32 8.37 -3.35 20.48
N ASP A 33 8.68 -4.62 20.77
CA ASP A 33 8.78 -5.68 19.77
C ASP A 33 7.42 -6.20 19.30
N PHE A 34 6.32 -5.66 19.81
CA PHE A 34 4.96 -6.06 19.47
C PHE A 34 4.17 -4.88 18.90
N HIS A 35 3.32 -5.16 17.91
CA HIS A 35 2.41 -4.13 17.39
C HIS A 35 1.37 -3.73 18.44
N LYS A 36 1.01 -2.44 18.46
CA LYS A 36 -0.06 -1.91 19.32
C LYS A 36 -1.41 -2.51 18.94
N ARG A 37 -2.23 -2.86 19.94
CA ARG A 37 -3.59 -3.35 19.75
C ARG A 37 -4.51 -2.87 20.87
N ARG A 38 -5.49 -2.06 20.55
CA ARG A 38 -6.54 -1.66 21.51
C ARG A 38 -7.27 -2.92 22.02
N GLY A 39 -7.40 -3.06 23.33
CA GLY A 39 -7.99 -4.23 24.00
C GLY A 39 -7.12 -5.50 23.98
N GLY A 40 -5.86 -5.43 23.53
CA GLY A 40 -4.88 -6.50 23.74
C GLY A 40 -4.27 -6.45 25.14
N ALA A 41 -3.82 -7.59 25.68
CA ALA A 41 -3.03 -7.61 26.92
C ALA A 41 -1.81 -6.72 26.76
N PHE A 42 -1.54 -5.85 27.74
CA PHE A 42 -0.50 -4.81 27.69
C PHE A 42 -0.65 -3.82 26.51
N GLY A 43 -1.84 -3.70 25.92
CA GLY A 43 -2.06 -2.85 24.73
C GLY A 43 -1.35 -3.35 23.46
N ARG A 44 -0.97 -4.64 23.40
CA ARG A 44 -0.17 -5.22 22.32
C ARG A 44 -0.80 -6.49 21.74
N VAL A 45 -0.40 -6.85 20.51
CA VAL A 45 -0.70 -8.17 19.92
C VAL A 45 0.08 -9.27 20.62
N THR A 46 -0.31 -10.53 20.41
CA THR A 46 0.28 -11.69 21.11
C THR A 46 1.58 -12.21 20.48
N LYS A 47 1.78 -12.02 19.17
CA LYS A 47 3.01 -12.39 18.45
C LYS A 47 3.95 -11.20 18.33
N CYS A 48 5.26 -11.39 18.53
CA CYS A 48 6.25 -10.37 18.25
C CYS A 48 6.32 -10.02 16.75
N LYS A 49 6.89 -8.88 16.41
CA LYS A 49 7.01 -8.39 15.04
C LYS A 49 7.69 -9.39 14.12
N ASP A 50 8.78 -10.05 14.59
CA ASP A 50 9.51 -11.04 13.80
C ASP A 50 8.68 -12.26 13.46
N CYS A 51 7.92 -12.80 14.46
CA CYS A 51 7.02 -13.93 14.22
C CYS A 51 5.78 -13.57 13.40
N ALA A 52 5.33 -12.33 13.44
CA ALA A 52 4.18 -11.86 12.67
C ALA A 52 4.53 -11.55 11.21
N ARG A 53 5.78 -11.16 10.94
CA ARG A 53 6.25 -10.70 9.62
C ARG A 53 6.08 -11.74 8.50
N PRO A 54 6.47 -13.02 8.65
CA PRO A 54 6.30 -14.02 7.59
C PRO A 54 4.83 -14.21 7.19
N GLU A 55 3.93 -14.26 8.16
CA GLU A 55 2.48 -14.41 7.92
C GLU A 55 1.91 -13.17 7.21
N ALA A 56 2.38 -11.97 7.59
CA ALA A 56 1.96 -10.73 6.94
C ALA A 56 2.44 -10.66 5.49
N VAL A 57 3.68 -11.06 5.22
CA VAL A 57 4.25 -11.13 3.86
C VAL A 57 3.50 -12.15 3.03
N LYS A 58 3.23 -13.37 3.56
CA LYS A 58 2.44 -14.39 2.87
C LYS A 58 1.06 -13.86 2.49
N ARG A 59 0.33 -13.27 3.45
CA ARG A 59 -1.00 -12.70 3.23
C ARG A 59 -0.97 -11.57 2.17
N TYR A 60 0.07 -10.75 2.18
CA TYR A 60 0.24 -9.70 1.17
C TYR A 60 0.45 -10.28 -0.23
N ARG A 61 1.26 -11.35 -0.38
CA ARG A 61 1.50 -12.03 -1.66
C ARG A 61 0.25 -12.69 -2.22
N GLU A 62 -0.58 -13.26 -1.35
CA GLU A 62 -1.85 -13.91 -1.73
C GLU A 62 -2.98 -12.91 -2.04
N MET A 63 -2.78 -11.62 -1.77
CA MET A 63 -3.78 -10.59 -2.02
C MET A 63 -3.80 -10.21 -3.50
N SER A 64 -5.02 -10.05 -4.09
CA SER A 64 -5.16 -9.58 -5.47
C SER A 64 -4.56 -8.18 -5.66
N SER A 65 -4.23 -7.85 -6.89
CA SER A 65 -3.67 -6.54 -7.27
C SER A 65 -4.63 -5.42 -6.92
N GLU A 66 -5.90 -5.58 -7.23
CA GLU A 66 -6.98 -4.63 -6.96
C GLU A 66 -7.08 -4.35 -5.47
N LEU A 67 -7.09 -5.41 -4.64
CA LEU A 67 -7.20 -5.25 -3.18
C LEU A 67 -5.98 -4.55 -2.58
N ARG A 68 -4.77 -4.78 -3.13
CA ARG A 68 -3.55 -4.05 -2.72
C ARG A 68 -3.67 -2.56 -3.06
N LEU A 69 -4.06 -2.24 -4.29
CA LEU A 69 -4.26 -0.86 -4.76
C LEU A 69 -5.33 -0.15 -3.94
N TYR A 70 -6.48 -0.81 -3.73
CA TYR A 70 -7.56 -0.30 -2.90
C TYR A 70 -7.08 0.07 -1.48
N LYS A 71 -6.40 -0.86 -0.80
CA LYS A 71 -5.92 -0.63 0.57
C LYS A 71 -4.90 0.50 0.64
N ALA A 72 -3.98 0.57 -0.32
CA ALA A 72 -2.99 1.62 -0.39
C ALA A 72 -3.65 3.00 -0.64
N ALA A 73 -4.61 3.06 -1.55
CA ALA A 73 -5.37 4.28 -1.84
C ALA A 73 -6.20 4.73 -0.63
N LYS A 74 -6.88 3.80 0.06
CA LYS A 74 -7.64 4.10 1.28
C LYS A 74 -6.76 4.69 2.39
N GLN A 75 -5.55 4.17 2.57
CA GLN A 75 -4.59 4.71 3.52
C GLN A 75 -4.09 6.10 3.13
N ARG A 76 -3.81 6.33 1.82
CA ARG A 76 -3.44 7.65 1.31
C ARG A 76 -4.55 8.66 1.52
N ALA A 77 -5.77 8.33 1.14
CA ALA A 77 -6.94 9.19 1.30
C ALA A 77 -7.15 9.60 2.77
N ALA A 78 -7.04 8.63 3.70
CA ALA A 78 -7.16 8.92 5.13
C ALA A 78 -6.05 9.83 5.67
N ARG A 79 -4.83 9.73 5.15
CA ARG A 79 -3.70 10.58 5.51
C ARG A 79 -3.83 11.99 4.93
N GLU A 80 -4.33 12.10 3.71
CA GLU A 80 -4.43 13.35 2.95
C GLU A 80 -5.77 14.07 3.19
N GLY A 81 -6.72 13.42 3.88
CA GLY A 81 -8.07 13.97 4.10
C GLY A 81 -8.90 14.08 2.81
N THR A 82 -8.58 13.27 1.78
CA THR A 82 -9.28 13.30 0.50
C THR A 82 -10.50 12.37 0.49
N LEU A 83 -11.51 12.69 -0.33
CA LEU A 83 -12.70 11.87 -0.48
C LEU A 83 -12.35 10.45 -0.97
N PHE A 84 -13.01 9.44 -0.39
CA PHE A 84 -12.82 8.04 -0.74
C PHE A 84 -14.16 7.30 -0.71
N SER A 85 -14.71 6.99 -1.88
CA SER A 85 -16.01 6.31 -2.04
C SER A 85 -15.98 5.11 -3.00
N ILE A 86 -14.79 4.73 -3.49
CA ILE A 86 -14.64 3.54 -4.34
C ILE A 86 -14.70 2.25 -3.53
N THR A 87 -14.99 1.15 -4.22
CA THR A 87 -14.92 -0.22 -3.72
C THR A 87 -13.81 -1.00 -4.46
N VAL A 88 -13.56 -2.24 -4.11
CA VAL A 88 -12.55 -3.07 -4.82
C VAL A 88 -13.01 -3.40 -6.23
N GLU A 89 -14.32 -3.54 -6.41
CA GLU A 89 -14.99 -3.87 -7.67
C GLU A 89 -14.88 -2.76 -8.73
N ASP A 90 -14.64 -1.51 -8.29
CA ASP A 90 -14.39 -0.37 -9.19
C ASP A 90 -12.99 -0.41 -9.82
N LEU A 91 -12.10 -1.31 -9.33
CA LEU A 91 -10.73 -1.40 -9.81
C LEU A 91 -10.56 -2.56 -10.79
N VAL A 92 -10.02 -2.23 -11.96
CA VAL A 92 -9.55 -3.21 -12.95
C VAL A 92 -8.09 -2.92 -13.22
N VAL A 93 -7.21 -3.91 -13.01
CA VAL A 93 -5.79 -3.79 -13.36
C VAL A 93 -5.61 -4.25 -14.80
N PRO A 94 -5.34 -3.35 -15.75
CA PRO A 94 -5.12 -3.74 -17.14
C PRO A 94 -3.78 -4.46 -17.30
N GLU A 95 -3.63 -5.25 -18.36
CA GLU A 95 -2.35 -5.90 -18.67
C GLU A 95 -1.26 -4.89 -19.04
N PHE A 96 -1.64 -3.81 -19.73
CA PHE A 96 -0.75 -2.74 -20.14
C PHE A 96 -1.23 -1.39 -19.61
N CYS A 97 -0.29 -0.52 -19.27
CA CYS A 97 -0.57 0.86 -18.89
C CYS A 97 -1.28 1.59 -20.06
N PRO A 98 -2.49 2.13 -19.84
CA PRO A 98 -3.25 2.79 -20.92
C PRO A 98 -2.60 4.09 -21.42
N ILE A 99 -1.62 4.63 -20.70
CA ILE A 99 -0.92 5.88 -21.08
C ILE A 99 0.39 5.57 -21.82
N LEU A 100 1.24 4.70 -21.27
CA LEU A 100 2.59 4.47 -21.77
C LEU A 100 2.77 3.12 -22.47
N GLY A 101 1.74 2.28 -22.56
CA GLY A 101 1.83 0.93 -23.17
C GLY A 101 2.76 -0.03 -22.45
N ILE A 102 3.27 0.30 -21.25
CA ILE A 102 4.15 -0.56 -20.45
C ILE A 102 3.32 -1.72 -19.90
N LYS A 103 3.82 -2.95 -20.01
CA LYS A 103 3.22 -4.12 -19.36
C LYS A 103 3.28 -3.95 -17.85
N LEU A 104 2.13 -4.02 -17.17
CA LEU A 104 2.05 -3.85 -15.72
C LEU A 104 2.46 -5.13 -15.00
N GLN A 105 3.37 -5.01 -14.04
CA GLN A 105 3.89 -6.13 -13.26
C GLN A 105 3.99 -5.78 -11.77
N HIS A 106 3.68 -6.77 -10.93
CA HIS A 106 3.95 -6.66 -9.50
C HIS A 106 5.36 -7.16 -9.22
N ASN A 107 6.27 -6.22 -8.93
CA ASN A 107 7.63 -6.55 -8.54
C ASN A 107 7.69 -7.00 -7.07
N GLU A 108 8.43 -8.07 -6.78
CA GLU A 108 8.67 -8.49 -5.41
C GLU A 108 9.62 -7.49 -4.72
N GLY A 109 9.16 -6.96 -3.58
CA GLY A 109 9.95 -6.10 -2.71
C GLY A 109 9.79 -4.61 -3.02
N LYS A 110 10.41 -4.07 -4.08
CA LYS A 110 10.39 -2.64 -4.40
C LYS A 110 9.56 -2.35 -5.65
N GLN A 111 8.73 -1.33 -5.61
CA GLN A 111 7.98 -0.87 -6.78
C GLN A 111 8.93 -0.36 -7.87
N GLY A 112 8.68 -0.76 -9.11
CA GLY A 112 9.36 -0.29 -10.31
C GLY A 112 8.46 0.60 -11.17
N ASP A 113 9.02 1.11 -12.26
CA ASP A 113 8.33 1.95 -13.25
C ASP A 113 7.06 1.30 -13.81
N ASP A 114 7.08 -0.02 -13.95
CA ASP A 114 6.03 -0.89 -14.47
C ASP A 114 5.00 -1.34 -13.43
N SER A 115 5.19 -0.98 -12.17
CA SER A 115 4.25 -1.37 -11.11
C SER A 115 2.89 -0.70 -11.29
N PRO A 116 1.77 -1.44 -11.09
CA PRO A 116 0.43 -0.85 -11.10
C PRO A 116 0.29 0.20 -10.00
N SER A 117 -0.26 1.34 -10.35
CA SER A 117 -0.55 2.46 -9.44
C SER A 117 -1.96 2.96 -9.66
N LEU A 118 -2.73 3.14 -8.57
CA LEU A 118 -4.05 3.76 -8.64
C LEU A 118 -3.91 5.27 -8.59
N ASP A 119 -4.27 5.90 -9.67
CA ASP A 119 -4.27 7.36 -9.85
C ASP A 119 -5.65 7.97 -9.60
N LYS A 120 -5.67 9.21 -9.15
CA LYS A 120 -6.82 10.14 -9.19
C LYS A 120 -6.68 10.97 -10.45
N VAL A 121 -7.56 10.80 -11.45
CA VAL A 121 -7.46 11.54 -12.71
C VAL A 121 -7.47 13.04 -12.43
N ILE A 122 -8.38 13.51 -11.60
CA ILE A 122 -8.46 14.87 -11.05
C ILE A 122 -8.21 14.77 -9.54
N PRO A 123 -7.04 15.24 -9.03
CA PRO A 123 -6.66 15.06 -7.62
C PRO A 123 -7.67 15.58 -6.61
N GLU A 124 -8.30 16.72 -6.90
CA GLU A 124 -9.25 17.43 -6.02
C GLU A 124 -10.54 16.64 -5.78
N LEU A 125 -10.96 15.81 -6.73
CA LEU A 125 -12.16 14.99 -6.60
C LEU A 125 -11.96 13.76 -5.69
N GLY A 126 -10.71 13.39 -5.39
CA GLY A 126 -10.42 12.21 -4.58
C GLY A 126 -10.64 10.88 -5.32
N TYR A 127 -10.72 9.79 -4.53
CA TYR A 127 -10.96 8.44 -5.04
C TYR A 127 -12.46 8.17 -5.13
N VAL A 128 -13.06 8.55 -6.24
CA VAL A 128 -14.49 8.35 -6.53
C VAL A 128 -14.66 7.57 -7.82
N PRO A 129 -15.78 6.84 -8.02
CA PRO A 129 -16.08 6.17 -9.28
C PRO A 129 -16.00 7.17 -10.46
N GLY A 130 -15.37 6.76 -11.55
CA GLY A 130 -15.15 7.61 -12.73
C GLY A 130 -13.96 8.58 -12.66
N ASN A 131 -13.35 8.76 -11.47
CA ASN A 131 -12.16 9.61 -11.30
C ASN A 131 -10.90 8.80 -10.97
N ILE A 132 -10.90 7.51 -11.17
CA ILE A 132 -9.76 6.63 -10.90
C ILE A 132 -9.29 5.93 -12.17
N ALA A 133 -7.98 5.69 -12.26
CA ALA A 133 -7.37 4.87 -13.29
C ALA A 133 -6.21 4.04 -12.72
N VAL A 134 -6.06 2.80 -13.19
CA VAL A 134 -4.87 2.00 -12.89
C VAL A 134 -3.88 2.19 -14.04
N ILE A 135 -2.76 2.83 -13.74
CA ILE A 135 -1.69 3.17 -14.68
C ILE A 135 -0.34 2.67 -14.14
N SER A 136 0.72 2.76 -14.92
CA SER A 136 2.07 2.45 -14.42
C SER A 136 2.52 3.50 -13.40
N LEU A 137 3.34 3.10 -12.45
CA LEU A 137 3.94 4.04 -11.48
C LEU A 137 4.69 5.17 -12.19
N LYS A 138 5.39 4.85 -13.29
CA LYS A 138 6.04 5.86 -14.14
C LYS A 138 5.07 6.92 -14.66
N ALA A 139 3.95 6.49 -15.24
CA ALA A 139 2.94 7.42 -15.76
C ALA A 139 2.35 8.28 -14.64
N ASN A 140 2.09 7.65 -13.48
CA ASN A 140 1.55 8.36 -12.31
C ASN A 140 2.53 9.42 -11.78
N ILE A 141 3.82 9.10 -11.69
CA ILE A 141 4.85 10.06 -11.26
C ILE A 141 4.97 11.23 -12.26
N ILE A 142 4.93 10.96 -13.57
CA ILE A 142 4.97 12.02 -14.59
C ILE A 142 3.77 12.95 -14.43
N LYS A 143 2.56 12.38 -14.30
CA LYS A 143 1.33 13.15 -14.14
C LYS A 143 1.30 13.96 -12.83
N ASP A 144 1.77 13.39 -11.73
CA ASP A 144 1.75 14.03 -10.40
C ASP A 144 2.79 15.16 -10.27
N LYS A 145 3.90 15.04 -11.01
CA LYS A 145 5.02 15.97 -10.92
C LYS A 145 4.85 17.25 -11.76
N TYR A 146 4.08 17.18 -12.86
CA TYR A 146 3.96 18.26 -13.82
C TYR A 146 2.51 18.61 -14.11
N SER A 147 2.22 19.90 -14.26
CA SER A 147 0.91 20.38 -14.67
C SER A 147 0.62 20.03 -16.14
N TYR A 148 -0.67 20.03 -16.49
CA TYR A 148 -1.08 19.83 -17.89
C TYR A 148 -0.43 20.83 -18.84
N SER A 149 -0.31 22.10 -18.45
CA SER A 149 0.32 23.14 -19.26
C SER A 149 1.81 22.88 -19.51
N GLU A 150 2.55 22.42 -18.49
CA GLU A 150 3.97 22.07 -18.64
C GLU A 150 4.16 20.85 -19.55
N LEU A 151 3.37 19.79 -19.34
CA LEU A 151 3.42 18.60 -20.20
C LEU A 151 3.05 18.95 -21.65
N SER A 152 2.03 19.77 -21.87
CA SER A 152 1.62 20.23 -23.20
C SER A 152 2.70 21.07 -23.88
N ALA A 153 3.34 21.97 -23.14
CA ALA A 153 4.44 22.78 -23.70
C ALA A 153 5.61 21.93 -24.17
N VAL A 154 6.01 20.91 -23.37
CA VAL A 154 7.08 19.97 -23.76
C VAL A 154 6.69 19.16 -25.00
N VAL A 155 5.45 18.64 -25.02
CA VAL A 155 4.96 17.85 -26.17
C VAL A 155 4.91 18.70 -27.43
N ASN A 156 4.41 19.94 -27.37
CA ASN A 156 4.33 20.83 -28.52
C ASN A 156 5.72 21.20 -29.03
N TRP A 157 6.64 21.54 -28.16
CA TRP A 157 8.03 21.81 -28.54
C TRP A 157 8.69 20.62 -29.26
N LEU A 158 8.50 19.40 -28.73
CA LEU A 158 9.02 18.19 -29.37
C LEU A 158 8.41 17.93 -30.73
N LYS A 159 7.09 18.12 -30.89
CA LYS A 159 6.40 17.98 -32.19
C LYS A 159 6.97 18.94 -33.21
N ASP A 160 7.05 20.24 -32.87
CA ASP A 160 7.58 21.27 -33.76
C ASP A 160 9.02 20.97 -34.18
N PHE A 161 9.83 20.40 -33.29
CA PHE A 161 11.21 20.02 -33.60
C PHE A 161 11.27 18.83 -34.55
N LEU A 162 10.49 17.78 -34.30
CA LEU A 162 10.47 16.57 -35.13
C LEU A 162 9.93 16.85 -36.51
N GLU A 163 8.90 17.68 -36.66
CA GLU A 163 8.35 18.11 -37.97
C GLU A 163 9.35 18.89 -38.81
N LYS A 164 10.20 19.72 -38.17
CA LYS A 164 11.24 20.49 -38.85
C LYS A 164 12.48 19.65 -39.20
N SER A 165 12.68 18.53 -38.54
CA SER A 165 13.88 17.69 -38.68
C SER A 165 13.74 16.59 -39.75
N GLU A 166 12.56 16.44 -40.38
CA GLU A 166 12.25 15.37 -41.37
C GLU A 166 12.66 13.95 -40.89
N ILE A 167 12.63 13.69 -39.56
CA ILE A 167 12.98 12.42 -38.94
C ILE A 167 11.72 11.59 -38.69
#